data_04493ab317ce5ff7a082579a306c0d78
#
_entry.id   04493ab317ce5ff7a082579a306c0d78
#
_cell.length_a   1.000
_cell.length_b   1.000
_cell.length_c   1.000
_cell.angle_alpha   90.00
_cell.angle_beta   90.00
_cell.angle_gamma   90.00
#
_symmetry.space_group_name_H-M   'P 1'
#
loop_
_entity.id
_entity.type
_entity.pdbx_description
1 polymer ?
#
loop_
_entity_poly.entity_id
_entity_poly.type
_entity_poly.pdbx_seq_one_letter_code
_entity_poly.pdbx_strand_id
1 'polypeptide(L)'
;MRTPLRAGIAIVVALCGVSAAAAARESGATCRGSTVAVVAHQDDDLLFLSPDLVDDYKHGRCLHVVYVTAGDAGKPMAYTRSRERGMRTAYAALADTAPLWRRADTRADGRRFLGYELAAPRTRVHLTFLRLPDGHRHGTGDRAQHWQSLRKLSKGEIPRMVSVDGVNSLTSKELTHTLGTLIAESGADTVRTLDPGSVVARFHATGTDHSDHTAVGKYVTSAASALHAGQIKRLVHYLGYPSASLLSNLSVEVTESKERLFDAYLSGKRCRVPCPATDQHFPRFYLPWLARQYHD
;
A
#
# COMPACT_ATOMS: atom_id res chain seq x y z
N MET A 1 21.20 -65.33 -65.22
CA MET A 1 20.67 -65.02 -63.90
C MET A 1 21.05 -63.60 -63.54
N ARG A 2 20.12 -62.71 -63.61
CA ARG A 2 20.41 -61.23 -63.32
C ARG A 2 19.67 -60.92 -62.05
N THR A 3 20.42 -60.49 -61.03
CA THR A 3 19.92 -59.97 -59.72
C THR A 3 19.57 -58.50 -59.86
N PRO A 4 18.40 -58.04 -59.38
CA PRO A 4 18.11 -56.63 -59.41
C PRO A 4 18.63 -55.89 -58.14
N LEU A 5 19.23 -54.76 -58.42
CA LEU A 5 19.72 -53.77 -57.43
C LEU A 5 18.50 -53.07 -56.77
N ARG A 6 18.40 -53.15 -55.46
CA ARG A 6 17.40 -52.36 -54.70
C ARG A 6 18.01 -51.04 -54.33
N ALA A 7 17.46 -49.94 -54.87
CA ALA A 7 17.74 -48.59 -54.44
C ALA A 7 16.99 -48.28 -53.17
N GLY A 8 17.72 -48.00 -52.10
CA GLY A 8 17.15 -47.49 -50.83
C GLY A 8 17.01 -45.97 -50.89
N ILE A 9 15.76 -45.49 -50.74
CA ILE A 9 15.47 -44.09 -50.59
C ILE A 9 15.65 -43.71 -49.12
N ALA A 10 16.67 -42.89 -48.82
CA ALA A 10 16.86 -42.29 -47.51
C ALA A 10 15.97 -41.02 -47.39
N ILE A 11 14.91 -41.11 -46.55
CA ILE A 11 14.10 -39.95 -46.21
C ILE A 11 14.84 -39.20 -45.11
N VAL A 12 15.38 -38.03 -45.45
CA VAL A 12 15.89 -37.07 -44.45
C VAL A 12 14.72 -36.28 -43.92
N VAL A 13 14.29 -36.58 -42.70
CA VAL A 13 13.29 -35.78 -41.98
C VAL A 13 14.07 -34.61 -41.34
N ALA A 14 13.98 -33.45 -41.93
CA ALA A 14 14.46 -32.19 -41.33
C ALA A 14 13.49 -31.79 -40.20
N LEU A 15 13.85 -32.03 -38.95
CA LEU A 15 13.20 -31.48 -37.80
C LEU A 15 13.52 -29.98 -37.70
N CYS A 16 12.65 -29.14 -38.25
CA CYS A 16 12.63 -27.71 -37.93
C CYS A 16 12.19 -27.55 -36.47
N GLY A 17 13.16 -27.51 -35.58
CA GLY A 17 12.99 -27.07 -34.20
C GLY A 17 12.62 -25.59 -34.17
N VAL A 18 11.31 -25.30 -34.14
CA VAL A 18 10.86 -23.93 -33.84
C VAL A 18 11.02 -23.73 -32.35
N SER A 19 12.13 -23.18 -31.94
CA SER A 19 12.32 -22.62 -30.59
C SER A 19 11.40 -21.42 -30.44
N ALA A 20 10.18 -21.63 -30.02
CA ALA A 20 9.30 -20.57 -29.54
C ALA A 20 9.74 -20.14 -28.14
N ALA A 21 10.92 -19.54 -28.03
CA ALA A 21 11.24 -18.68 -26.92
C ALA A 21 10.54 -17.34 -27.17
N ALA A 22 9.24 -17.30 -27.04
CA ALA A 22 8.49 -16.08 -26.83
C ALA A 22 8.86 -15.60 -25.43
N ALA A 23 10.00 -14.91 -25.32
CA ALA A 23 10.25 -14.04 -24.21
C ALA A 23 9.13 -13.02 -24.22
N ALA A 24 8.14 -13.21 -23.33
CA ALA A 24 7.23 -12.15 -22.95
C ALA A 24 8.14 -11.03 -22.40
N ARG A 25 8.52 -10.10 -23.28
CA ARG A 25 9.00 -8.81 -22.87
C ARG A 25 7.82 -8.19 -22.14
N GLU A 26 7.82 -8.36 -20.80
CA GLU A 26 7.08 -7.44 -19.96
C GLU A 26 7.52 -6.05 -20.39
N SER A 27 6.62 -5.31 -21.02
CA SER A 27 6.79 -3.89 -21.28
C SER A 27 6.79 -3.22 -19.90
N GLY A 28 7.92 -3.27 -19.23
CA GLY A 28 8.09 -2.68 -17.92
C GLY A 28 7.87 -1.18 -18.06
N ALA A 29 6.78 -0.68 -17.53
CA ALA A 29 6.59 0.74 -17.39
C ALA A 29 7.85 1.32 -16.74
N THR A 30 8.57 2.19 -17.45
CA THR A 30 9.77 2.85 -16.93
C THR A 30 9.33 3.99 -16.04
N CYS A 31 9.39 3.79 -14.72
CA CYS A 31 9.04 4.83 -13.78
C CYS A 31 10.11 5.92 -13.72
N ARG A 32 9.68 7.17 -13.61
CA ARG A 32 10.57 8.35 -13.43
C ARG A 32 11.11 8.48 -12.00
N GLY A 33 11.03 7.44 -11.21
CA GLY A 33 11.39 7.33 -9.81
C GLY A 33 10.39 6.46 -9.08
N SER A 34 10.59 6.23 -7.81
CA SER A 34 9.70 5.40 -7.00
C SER A 34 9.39 6.09 -5.67
N THR A 35 8.14 5.99 -5.25
CA THR A 35 7.67 6.44 -3.95
C THR A 35 7.12 5.24 -3.18
N VAL A 36 7.55 5.08 -1.94
CA VAL A 36 6.91 4.18 -1.00
C VAL A 36 6.11 4.98 0.02
N ALA A 37 4.83 4.66 0.16
CA ALA A 37 3.97 5.18 1.21
C ALA A 37 3.75 4.08 2.25
N VAL A 38 4.01 4.35 3.52
CA VAL A 38 3.77 3.41 4.62
C VAL A 38 2.79 4.05 5.58
N VAL A 39 1.59 3.47 5.68
CA VAL A 39 0.49 4.00 6.49
C VAL A 39 -0.08 2.96 7.44
N ALA A 40 -0.85 3.40 8.41
CA ALA A 40 -1.43 2.50 9.39
C ALA A 40 -2.62 1.72 8.80
N HIS A 41 -3.59 2.43 8.24
CA HIS A 41 -4.86 1.83 7.79
C HIS A 41 -5.11 2.05 6.31
N GLN A 42 -6.02 1.27 5.75
CA GLN A 42 -6.50 1.41 4.38
C GLN A 42 -7.45 2.62 4.32
N ASP A 43 -7.03 3.71 3.82
CA ASP A 43 -7.62 5.03 3.59
C ASP A 43 -6.73 6.20 4.06
N ASP A 44 -5.77 5.98 4.95
CA ASP A 44 -4.88 7.02 5.46
C ASP A 44 -4.11 7.73 4.33
N ASP A 45 -3.66 6.98 3.33
CA ASP A 45 -2.95 7.48 2.16
C ASP A 45 -3.83 8.40 1.30
N LEU A 46 -5.11 8.09 1.17
CA LEU A 46 -6.07 8.94 0.46
C LEU A 46 -6.43 10.18 1.27
N LEU A 47 -6.60 10.03 2.59
CA LEU A 47 -7.00 11.12 3.48
C LEU A 47 -5.87 12.11 3.76
N PHE A 48 -4.66 11.61 4.05
CA PHE A 48 -3.59 12.41 4.62
C PHE A 48 -2.40 12.62 3.68
N LEU A 49 -2.03 11.63 2.83
CA LEU A 49 -0.90 11.71 1.93
C LEU A 49 -1.26 12.24 0.53
N SER A 50 -2.54 12.37 0.22
CA SER A 50 -3.01 13.02 -1.00
C SER A 50 -3.26 14.50 -0.77
N PRO A 51 -2.88 15.41 -1.72
CA PRO A 51 -2.62 15.13 -3.14
C PRO A 51 -1.20 14.64 -3.48
N ASP A 52 -0.18 14.78 -2.65
CA ASP A 52 1.21 14.48 -3.00
C ASP A 52 1.42 13.08 -3.59
N LEU A 53 0.73 12.07 -3.04
CA LEU A 53 0.84 10.70 -3.56
C LEU A 53 0.17 10.55 -4.94
N VAL A 54 -0.94 11.28 -5.17
CA VAL A 54 -1.61 11.36 -6.46
C VAL A 54 -0.72 12.04 -7.49
N ASP A 55 -0.02 13.11 -7.09
CA ASP A 55 0.88 13.85 -7.96
C ASP A 55 2.14 13.05 -8.30
N ASP A 56 2.68 12.28 -7.35
CA ASP A 56 3.74 11.31 -7.65
C ASP A 56 3.31 10.36 -8.77
N TYR A 57 2.10 9.80 -8.70
CA TYR A 57 1.56 8.94 -9.74
C TYR A 57 1.45 9.67 -11.09
N LYS A 58 0.85 10.87 -11.10
CA LYS A 58 0.66 11.68 -12.32
C LYS A 58 1.99 12.06 -12.98
N HIS A 59 3.05 12.26 -12.18
CA HIS A 59 4.41 12.52 -12.67
C HIS A 59 5.16 11.25 -13.12
N GLY A 60 4.50 10.11 -13.16
CA GLY A 60 5.07 8.86 -13.66
C GLY A 60 5.98 8.13 -12.69
N ARG A 61 5.84 8.37 -11.38
CA ARG A 61 6.56 7.60 -10.36
C ARG A 61 5.85 6.26 -10.09
N CYS A 62 6.61 5.22 -9.86
CA CYS A 62 6.05 3.97 -9.34
C CYS A 62 5.62 4.16 -7.88
N LEU A 63 4.47 3.61 -7.52
CA LEU A 63 3.96 3.66 -6.16
C LEU A 63 4.01 2.27 -5.51
N HIS A 64 4.57 2.20 -4.32
CA HIS A 64 4.41 1.08 -3.42
C HIS A 64 3.73 1.56 -2.15
N VAL A 65 2.54 1.05 -1.82
CA VAL A 65 1.81 1.42 -0.62
C VAL A 65 1.76 0.23 0.33
N VAL A 66 2.22 0.46 1.56
CA VAL A 66 2.29 -0.54 2.62
C VAL A 66 1.30 -0.17 3.73
N TYR A 67 0.32 -1.04 3.97
CA TYR A 67 -0.63 -0.92 5.07
C TYR A 67 -0.19 -1.82 6.21
N VAL A 68 0.19 -1.21 7.34
CA VAL A 68 0.77 -1.94 8.46
C VAL A 68 -0.28 -2.70 9.25
N THR A 69 -1.45 -2.10 9.47
CA THR A 69 -2.54 -2.78 10.18
C THR A 69 -3.61 -3.31 9.24
N ALA A 70 -4.45 -4.17 9.74
CA ALA A 70 -5.63 -4.68 9.06
C ALA A 70 -6.75 -3.63 8.96
N GLY A 71 -6.66 -2.54 9.75
CA GLY A 71 -7.73 -1.58 9.92
C GLY A 71 -9.05 -2.26 10.30
N ASP A 72 -8.94 -3.37 11.05
CA ASP A 72 -10.08 -4.26 11.34
C ASP A 72 -11.01 -3.69 12.42
N ALA A 73 -10.51 -2.82 13.29
CA ALA A 73 -11.27 -2.27 14.43
C ALA A 73 -12.02 -3.38 15.20
N GLY A 74 -11.35 -4.51 15.45
CA GLY A 74 -11.90 -5.68 16.12
C GLY A 74 -12.94 -6.48 15.32
N LYS A 75 -13.15 -6.14 14.04
CA LYS A 75 -14.15 -6.81 13.18
C LYS A 75 -13.56 -8.04 12.49
N PRO A 76 -14.42 -8.97 12.01
CA PRO A 76 -13.97 -10.17 11.31
C PRO A 76 -13.15 -9.85 10.05
N MET A 77 -12.31 -10.80 9.62
CA MET A 77 -11.43 -10.72 8.44
C MET A 77 -12.17 -10.31 7.15
N ALA A 78 -13.47 -10.57 7.04
CA ALA A 78 -14.29 -10.11 5.91
C ALA A 78 -14.31 -8.57 5.79
N TYR A 79 -14.24 -7.86 6.92
CA TYR A 79 -14.16 -6.40 6.94
C TYR A 79 -12.80 -5.92 6.45
N THR A 80 -11.69 -6.49 6.95
CA THR A 80 -10.34 -6.22 6.45
C THR A 80 -10.27 -6.40 4.94
N ARG A 81 -10.71 -7.56 4.44
CA ARG A 81 -10.75 -7.84 2.99
C ARG A 81 -11.61 -6.83 2.21
N SER A 82 -12.66 -6.29 2.81
CA SER A 82 -13.45 -5.25 2.17
C SER A 82 -12.67 -3.95 2.01
N ARG A 83 -11.91 -3.54 3.03
CA ARG A 83 -11.03 -2.36 2.96
C ARG A 83 -9.92 -2.54 1.92
N GLU A 84 -9.27 -3.70 1.88
CA GLU A 84 -8.26 -4.05 0.88
C GLU A 84 -8.83 -3.99 -0.56
N ARG A 85 -10.07 -4.42 -0.79
CA ARG A 85 -10.76 -4.23 -2.08
C ARG A 85 -11.00 -2.76 -2.38
N GLY A 86 -11.42 -1.99 -1.38
CA GLY A 86 -11.61 -0.56 -1.49
C GLY A 86 -10.37 0.14 -2.04
N MET A 87 -9.19 -0.15 -1.44
CA MET A 87 -7.93 0.43 -1.90
C MET A 87 -7.61 0.05 -3.35
N ARG A 88 -7.80 -1.23 -3.70
CA ARG A 88 -7.60 -1.66 -5.09
C ARG A 88 -8.55 -0.94 -6.07
N THR A 89 -9.77 -0.64 -5.66
CA THR A 89 -10.71 0.14 -6.48
C THR A 89 -10.27 1.58 -6.62
N ALA A 90 -9.83 2.23 -5.53
CA ALA A 90 -9.35 3.61 -5.56
C ALA A 90 -8.10 3.78 -6.44
N TYR A 91 -7.12 2.90 -6.33
CA TYR A 91 -5.91 3.00 -7.18
C TYR A 91 -6.17 2.65 -8.65
N ALA A 92 -7.12 1.78 -8.94
CA ALA A 92 -7.56 1.55 -10.32
C ALA A 92 -8.26 2.79 -10.90
N ALA A 93 -9.08 3.48 -10.09
CA ALA A 93 -9.69 4.76 -10.47
C ALA A 93 -8.62 5.86 -10.66
N LEU A 94 -7.60 5.94 -9.79
CA LEU A 94 -6.47 6.85 -9.97
C LEU A 94 -5.74 6.60 -11.30
N ALA A 95 -5.61 5.33 -11.67
CA ALA A 95 -4.94 4.91 -12.90
C ALA A 95 -5.82 4.99 -14.15
N ASP A 96 -7.07 5.41 -14.00
CA ASP A 96 -8.10 5.42 -15.06
C ASP A 96 -8.15 4.06 -15.80
N THR A 97 -8.24 2.97 -15.05
CA THR A 97 -8.24 1.60 -15.60
C THR A 97 -9.20 0.68 -14.83
N ALA A 98 -9.53 -0.44 -15.44
CA ALA A 98 -10.29 -1.48 -14.75
C ALA A 98 -9.49 -2.02 -13.54
N PRO A 99 -10.15 -2.43 -12.44
CA PRO A 99 -9.48 -2.93 -11.23
C PRO A 99 -8.96 -4.37 -11.41
N LEU A 100 -8.16 -4.58 -12.44
CA LEU A 100 -7.54 -5.87 -12.77
C LEU A 100 -6.17 -5.97 -12.07
N TRP A 101 -6.19 -6.54 -10.90
CA TRP A 101 -5.03 -6.71 -10.04
C TRP A 101 -4.47 -8.13 -10.14
N ARG A 102 -3.17 -8.23 -10.37
CA ARG A 102 -2.43 -9.48 -10.23
C ARG A 102 -2.00 -9.64 -8.77
N ARG A 103 -2.21 -10.83 -8.19
CA ARG A 103 -1.62 -11.13 -6.88
C ARG A 103 -0.10 -11.18 -7.02
N ALA A 104 0.59 -10.42 -6.19
CA ALA A 104 2.05 -10.27 -6.17
C ALA A 104 2.50 -10.11 -4.71
N ASP A 105 2.55 -11.23 -3.98
CA ASP A 105 2.92 -11.23 -2.57
C ASP A 105 4.34 -10.68 -2.39
N THR A 106 4.51 -9.79 -1.43
CA THR A 106 5.80 -9.20 -1.08
C THR A 106 6.53 -10.10 -0.09
N ARG A 107 7.82 -10.27 -0.25
CA ARG A 107 8.68 -11.01 0.69
C ARG A 107 9.61 -10.04 1.39
N ALA A 108 9.77 -10.17 2.69
CA ALA A 108 10.76 -9.43 3.47
C ALA A 108 11.16 -10.28 4.68
N ASP A 109 12.46 -10.40 4.95
CA ASP A 109 13.02 -11.09 6.11
C ASP A 109 12.49 -12.53 6.28
N GLY A 110 12.37 -13.27 5.18
CA GLY A 110 11.83 -14.64 5.18
C GLY A 110 10.32 -14.74 5.36
N ARG A 111 9.61 -13.62 5.53
CA ARG A 111 8.15 -13.54 5.67
C ARG A 111 7.50 -13.24 4.33
N ARG A 112 6.23 -13.59 4.22
CA ARG A 112 5.40 -13.29 3.05
C ARG A 112 4.19 -12.46 3.46
N PHE A 113 4.01 -11.33 2.82
CA PHE A 113 2.89 -10.43 3.00
C PHE A 113 2.01 -10.41 1.76
N LEU A 114 0.71 -10.35 1.97
CA LEU A 114 -0.24 -10.25 0.87
C LEU A 114 0.05 -8.99 0.05
N GLY A 115 0.22 -9.16 -1.25
CA GLY A 115 0.44 -8.05 -2.16
C GLY A 115 -0.35 -8.16 -3.45
N TYR A 116 -0.58 -7.01 -4.07
CA TYR A 116 -1.24 -6.90 -5.37
C TYR A 116 -0.54 -5.86 -6.22
N GLU A 117 -0.43 -6.14 -7.50
CA GLU A 117 0.14 -5.23 -8.50
C GLU A 117 -0.89 -4.88 -9.55
N LEU A 118 -1.03 -3.59 -9.83
CA LEU A 118 -1.80 -3.06 -10.93
C LEU A 118 -0.86 -2.66 -12.06
N ALA A 119 -0.99 -3.32 -13.20
CA ALA A 119 -0.30 -2.93 -14.42
C ALA A 119 -1.04 -1.74 -15.04
N ALA A 120 -0.68 -0.54 -14.62
CA ALA A 120 -1.17 0.69 -15.22
C ALA A 120 -0.34 1.05 -16.46
N PRO A 121 -0.93 1.76 -17.46
CA PRO A 121 -0.25 2.00 -18.75
C PRO A 121 1.08 2.75 -18.67
N ARG A 122 1.29 3.55 -17.62
CA ARG A 122 2.46 4.44 -17.49
C ARG A 122 3.32 4.17 -16.27
N THR A 123 2.77 3.52 -15.23
CA THR A 123 3.47 3.28 -13.96
C THR A 123 2.99 1.96 -13.36
N ARG A 124 3.68 1.51 -12.32
CA ARG A 124 3.24 0.38 -11.50
C ARG A 124 2.73 0.88 -10.16
N VAL A 125 1.63 0.30 -9.71
CA VAL A 125 1.13 0.46 -8.34
C VAL A 125 1.17 -0.90 -7.66
N HIS A 126 1.90 -0.97 -6.54
CA HIS A 126 1.98 -2.17 -5.71
C HIS A 126 1.40 -1.87 -4.34
N LEU A 127 0.49 -2.72 -3.86
CA LEU A 127 -0.11 -2.63 -2.53
C LEU A 127 0.35 -3.84 -1.70
N THR A 128 0.86 -3.58 -0.49
CA THR A 128 1.27 -4.61 0.47
C THR A 128 0.48 -4.47 1.78
N PHE A 129 0.00 -5.58 2.33
CA PHE A 129 -0.82 -5.63 3.54
C PHE A 129 -0.15 -6.52 4.59
N LEU A 130 0.35 -5.90 5.68
CA LEU A 130 0.95 -6.64 6.80
C LEU A 130 -0.10 -7.25 7.72
N ARG A 131 -1.29 -6.64 7.76
CA ARG A 131 -2.45 -7.14 8.52
C ARG A 131 -2.21 -7.27 10.02
N LEU A 132 -1.38 -6.44 10.63
CA LEU A 132 -1.31 -6.40 12.08
C LEU A 132 -2.63 -5.85 12.66
N PRO A 133 -3.04 -6.25 13.86
CA PRO A 133 -4.26 -5.75 14.49
C PRO A 133 -4.32 -4.23 14.58
N ASP A 134 -5.49 -3.65 14.33
CA ASP A 134 -5.80 -2.25 14.61
C ASP A 134 -5.82 -2.01 16.13
N GLY A 135 -5.05 -1.02 16.57
CA GLY A 135 -4.89 -0.71 18.00
C GLY A 135 -6.02 0.12 18.60
N HIS A 136 -7.00 0.54 17.82
CA HIS A 136 -7.95 1.59 18.14
C HIS A 136 -7.29 2.96 18.43
N ARG A 137 -8.08 4.01 18.48
CA ARG A 137 -7.60 5.38 18.59
C ARG A 137 -6.56 5.60 19.70
N HIS A 138 -6.70 4.92 20.83
CA HIS A 138 -5.84 5.09 22.00
C HIS A 138 -4.80 3.98 22.21
N GLY A 139 -4.69 3.03 21.28
CA GLY A 139 -3.74 1.94 21.34
C GLY A 139 -4.06 0.89 22.40
N THR A 140 -5.34 0.75 22.76
CA THR A 140 -5.80 -0.26 23.72
C THR A 140 -5.83 -1.66 23.12
N GLY A 141 -5.99 -1.75 21.79
CA GLY A 141 -6.30 -2.97 21.08
C GLY A 141 -7.74 -3.41 21.30
N ASP A 142 -8.13 -4.52 20.68
CA ASP A 142 -9.45 -5.12 20.77
C ASP A 142 -9.39 -6.55 21.34
N ARG A 143 -10.47 -6.96 22.02
CA ARG A 143 -10.60 -8.32 22.58
C ARG A 143 -10.48 -9.39 21.50
N ALA A 144 -11.09 -9.16 20.34
CA ALA A 144 -11.05 -10.08 19.21
C ALA A 144 -9.61 -10.34 18.69
N GLN A 145 -8.69 -9.42 18.95
CA GLN A 145 -7.28 -9.47 18.58
C GLN A 145 -6.35 -9.55 19.79
N HIS A 146 -6.84 -10.15 20.89
CA HIS A 146 -6.05 -10.35 22.14
C HIS A 146 -5.44 -9.06 22.69
N TRP A 147 -6.11 -7.94 22.54
CA TRP A 147 -5.68 -6.61 23.02
C TRP A 147 -4.32 -6.16 22.47
N GLN A 148 -3.90 -6.67 21.31
CA GLN A 148 -2.67 -6.27 20.64
C GLN A 148 -2.80 -4.88 20.03
N SER A 149 -1.70 -4.09 20.04
CA SER A 149 -1.61 -2.81 19.33
C SER A 149 -0.16 -2.44 19.05
N LEU A 150 0.08 -1.64 18.03
CA LEU A 150 1.41 -1.10 17.69
C LEU A 150 1.97 -0.26 18.85
N ARG A 151 1.11 0.48 19.57
CA ARG A 151 1.50 1.25 20.74
C ARG A 151 2.08 0.34 21.85
N LYS A 152 1.40 -0.75 22.18
CA LYS A 152 1.86 -1.71 23.18
C LYS A 152 3.15 -2.40 22.73
N LEU A 153 3.24 -2.77 21.45
CA LEU A 153 4.44 -3.37 20.88
C LEU A 153 5.64 -2.42 20.99
N SER A 154 5.45 -1.14 20.61
CA SER A 154 6.53 -0.14 20.65
C SER A 154 7.02 0.19 22.05
N LYS A 155 6.17 0.01 23.06
CA LYS A 155 6.50 0.21 24.47
C LYS A 155 7.05 -1.04 25.18
N GLY A 156 7.08 -2.20 24.47
CA GLY A 156 7.45 -3.47 25.08
C GLY A 156 6.42 -4.04 26.06
N GLU A 157 5.18 -3.49 26.05
CA GLU A 157 4.07 -4.01 26.87
C GLU A 157 3.59 -5.38 26.37
N ILE A 158 3.85 -5.70 25.12
CA ILE A 158 3.69 -7.02 24.50
C ILE A 158 4.96 -7.39 23.72
N PRO A 159 5.38 -8.66 23.73
CA PRO A 159 6.64 -9.06 23.09
C PRO A 159 6.53 -9.09 21.55
N ARG A 160 5.33 -9.34 21.02
CA ARG A 160 5.07 -9.45 19.57
C ARG A 160 3.61 -9.21 19.24
N MET A 161 3.35 -8.90 17.97
CA MET A 161 2.02 -8.89 17.38
C MET A 161 1.89 -10.01 16.36
N VAL A 162 0.71 -10.64 16.35
CA VAL A 162 0.32 -11.65 15.35
C VAL A 162 -0.66 -11.00 14.39
N SER A 163 -0.45 -11.17 13.07
CA SER A 163 -1.38 -10.65 12.07
C SER A 163 -2.78 -11.29 12.21
N VAL A 164 -3.83 -10.54 11.84
CA VAL A 164 -5.23 -11.00 12.03
C VAL A 164 -5.58 -12.25 11.21
N ASP A 165 -4.77 -12.61 10.23
CA ASP A 165 -4.86 -13.86 9.48
C ASP A 165 -3.97 -14.98 10.03
N GLY A 166 -3.21 -14.72 11.10
CA GLY A 166 -2.31 -15.68 11.74
C GLY A 166 -1.05 -16.03 10.96
N VAL A 167 -0.80 -15.39 9.81
CA VAL A 167 0.31 -15.76 8.90
C VAL A 167 1.67 -15.28 9.42
N ASN A 168 1.73 -14.08 9.98
CA ASN A 168 2.96 -13.46 10.44
C ASN A 168 2.89 -13.12 11.92
N SER A 169 4.05 -13.14 12.58
CA SER A 169 4.23 -12.68 13.95
C SER A 169 5.52 -11.87 14.02
N LEU A 170 5.44 -10.66 14.57
CA LEU A 170 6.54 -9.67 14.56
C LEU A 170 6.76 -9.09 15.96
N THR A 171 8.01 -9.07 16.40
CA THR A 171 8.48 -8.22 17.50
C THR A 171 8.64 -6.79 17.02
N SER A 172 8.82 -5.83 17.92
CA SER A 172 9.09 -4.42 17.58
C SER A 172 10.32 -4.27 16.66
N LYS A 173 11.42 -4.96 16.98
CA LYS A 173 12.65 -4.95 16.17
C LYS A 173 12.44 -5.57 14.78
N GLU A 174 11.75 -6.70 14.71
CA GLU A 174 11.43 -7.35 13.43
C GLU A 174 10.52 -6.47 12.57
N LEU A 175 9.53 -5.77 13.15
CA LEU A 175 8.69 -4.84 12.39
C LEU A 175 9.51 -3.70 11.79
N THR A 176 10.39 -3.06 12.58
CA THR A 176 11.28 -2.01 12.08
C THR A 176 12.15 -2.51 10.92
N HIS A 177 12.75 -3.69 11.08
CA HIS A 177 13.60 -4.29 10.05
C HIS A 177 12.81 -4.64 8.79
N THR A 178 11.65 -5.27 8.94
CA THR A 178 10.74 -5.59 7.82
C THR A 178 10.33 -4.34 7.04
N LEU A 179 9.98 -3.25 7.73
CA LEU A 179 9.67 -1.98 7.05
C LEU A 179 10.88 -1.41 6.31
N GLY A 180 12.08 -1.49 6.90
CA GLY A 180 13.33 -1.12 6.24
C GLY A 180 13.59 -1.93 4.97
N THR A 181 13.43 -3.25 5.03
CA THR A 181 13.53 -4.13 3.87
C THR A 181 12.53 -3.78 2.77
N LEU A 182 11.25 -3.57 3.14
CA LEU A 182 10.21 -3.18 2.17
C LEU A 182 10.51 -1.84 1.50
N ILE A 183 11.01 -0.86 2.26
CA ILE A 183 11.43 0.45 1.72
C ILE A 183 12.61 0.26 0.76
N ALA A 184 13.63 -0.49 1.17
CA ALA A 184 14.82 -0.73 0.36
C ALA A 184 14.50 -1.46 -0.96
N GLU A 185 13.73 -2.55 -0.88
CA GLU A 185 13.38 -3.38 -2.04
C GLU A 185 12.41 -2.69 -3.02
N SER A 186 11.64 -1.68 -2.54
CA SER A 186 10.80 -0.87 -3.42
C SER A 186 11.60 0.00 -4.40
N GLY A 187 12.91 0.17 -4.16
CA GLY A 187 13.76 1.09 -4.91
C GLY A 187 13.34 2.56 -4.79
N ALA A 188 12.57 2.89 -3.74
CA ALA A 188 12.07 4.23 -3.54
C ALA A 188 13.19 5.20 -3.14
N ASP A 189 13.16 6.39 -3.73
CA ASP A 189 13.94 7.55 -3.30
C ASP A 189 13.13 8.50 -2.42
N THR A 190 11.82 8.32 -2.38
CA THR A 190 10.88 9.11 -1.59
C THR A 190 10.05 8.19 -0.69
N VAL A 191 10.05 8.47 0.60
CA VAL A 191 9.23 7.80 1.61
C VAL A 191 8.20 8.77 2.14
N ARG A 192 6.93 8.36 2.16
CA ARG A 192 5.82 9.11 2.74
C ARG A 192 5.19 8.30 3.86
N THR A 193 4.96 8.93 5.01
CA THR A 193 4.38 8.24 6.17
C THR A 193 3.61 9.20 7.05
N LEU A 194 3.00 8.67 8.11
CA LEU A 194 2.22 9.45 9.07
C LEU A 194 3.14 10.14 10.10
N ASP A 195 2.62 11.15 10.79
CA ASP A 195 3.36 11.96 11.76
C ASP A 195 3.78 11.18 13.00
N PRO A 196 5.09 11.09 13.32
CA PRO A 196 5.56 10.52 14.58
C PRO A 196 5.32 11.46 15.80
N GLY A 197 4.77 12.65 15.59
CA GLY A 197 4.52 13.69 16.60
C GLY A 197 5.17 15.05 16.32
N SER A 198 6.02 15.16 15.30
CA SER A 198 6.73 16.39 14.94
C SER A 198 5.88 17.40 14.18
N VAL A 199 5.05 16.91 13.27
CA VAL A 199 4.19 17.75 12.42
C VAL A 199 3.06 18.38 13.24
N VAL A 200 2.43 17.62 14.14
CA VAL A 200 1.41 18.16 15.05
C VAL A 200 1.96 19.30 15.91
N ALA A 201 3.18 19.14 16.41
CA ALA A 201 3.84 20.17 17.20
C ALA A 201 4.17 21.42 16.36
N ARG A 202 4.66 21.23 15.13
CA ARG A 202 5.02 22.33 14.21
C ARG A 202 3.83 23.22 13.86
N PHE A 203 2.67 22.62 13.60
CA PHE A 203 1.47 23.36 13.21
C PHE A 203 0.55 23.73 14.38
N HIS A 204 0.93 23.38 15.63
CA HIS A 204 0.08 23.58 16.81
C HIS A 204 -1.33 23.00 16.64
N ALA A 205 -1.44 21.89 15.89
CA ALA A 205 -2.71 21.24 15.64
C ALA A 205 -3.26 20.64 16.95
N THR A 206 -4.56 20.72 17.12
CA THR A 206 -5.23 20.23 18.32
C THR A 206 -5.94 18.90 18.07
N GLY A 207 -6.22 18.17 19.16
CA GLY A 207 -6.83 16.86 19.11
C GLY A 207 -5.80 15.72 19.14
N THR A 208 -6.30 14.51 19.35
CA THR A 208 -5.48 13.30 19.45
C THR A 208 -5.52 12.56 18.13
N ASP A 209 -4.35 12.24 17.60
CA ASP A 209 -4.26 11.34 16.45
C ASP A 209 -4.53 9.89 16.83
N HIS A 210 -4.70 9.03 15.84
CA HIS A 210 -4.78 7.58 16.07
C HIS A 210 -3.42 7.07 16.56
N SER A 211 -3.43 6.22 17.56
CA SER A 211 -2.18 5.68 18.12
C SER A 211 -1.34 4.91 17.10
N ASP A 212 -1.99 4.26 16.14
CA ASP A 212 -1.30 3.52 15.09
C ASP A 212 -0.64 4.46 14.08
N HIS A 213 -1.21 5.65 13.81
CA HIS A 213 -0.58 6.68 12.96
C HIS A 213 0.78 7.07 13.54
N THR A 214 0.79 7.51 14.79
CA THR A 214 2.02 7.91 15.48
C THR A 214 3.02 6.75 15.59
N ALA A 215 2.55 5.53 15.85
CA ALA A 215 3.42 4.37 15.93
C ALA A 215 4.06 4.02 14.57
N VAL A 216 3.28 4.01 13.48
CA VAL A 216 3.79 3.76 12.12
C VAL A 216 4.79 4.83 11.73
N GLY A 217 4.49 6.13 11.96
CA GLY A 217 5.43 7.21 11.71
C GLY A 217 6.78 6.98 12.41
N LYS A 218 6.78 6.59 13.68
CA LYS A 218 8.00 6.27 14.43
C LYS A 218 8.75 5.06 13.88
N TYR A 219 8.05 3.98 13.58
CA TYR A 219 8.66 2.78 13.00
C TYR A 219 9.30 3.08 11.64
N VAL A 220 8.63 3.81 10.77
CA VAL A 220 9.13 4.18 9.44
C VAL A 220 10.32 5.12 9.53
N THR A 221 10.27 6.13 10.41
CA THR A 221 11.41 7.03 10.65
C THR A 221 12.63 6.25 11.09
N SER A 222 12.46 5.34 12.06
CA SER A 222 13.55 4.47 12.54
C SER A 222 14.06 3.55 11.43
N ALA A 223 13.17 2.93 10.65
CA ALA A 223 13.54 2.05 9.55
C ALA A 223 14.31 2.80 8.44
N ALA A 224 13.83 3.98 8.03
CA ALA A 224 14.48 4.79 7.00
C ALA A 224 15.85 5.29 7.44
N SER A 225 16.01 5.66 8.72
CA SER A 225 17.30 6.10 9.28
C SER A 225 18.36 5.00 9.33
N ALA A 226 17.96 3.73 9.29
CA ALA A 226 18.86 2.59 9.28
C ALA A 226 19.33 2.17 7.88
N LEU A 227 18.75 2.76 6.83
CA LEU A 227 19.14 2.49 5.45
C LEU A 227 20.43 3.22 5.06
N HIS A 228 21.06 2.77 3.98
CA HIS A 228 22.29 3.40 3.50
C HIS A 228 22.08 4.86 3.15
N ALA A 229 23.09 5.69 3.50
CA ALA A 229 23.09 7.11 3.19
C ALA A 229 22.90 7.36 1.69
N GLY A 230 21.92 8.20 1.33
CA GLY A 230 21.60 8.55 -0.05
C GLY A 230 20.59 7.64 -0.76
N GLN A 231 20.17 6.53 -0.17
CA GLN A 231 19.10 5.71 -0.74
C GLN A 231 17.76 6.45 -0.71
N ILE A 232 17.43 7.05 0.44
CA ILE A 232 16.24 7.88 0.59
C ILE A 232 16.66 9.35 0.47
N LYS A 233 16.11 10.04 -0.54
CA LYS A 233 16.33 11.48 -0.76
C LYS A 233 15.33 12.32 -0.01
N ARG A 234 14.14 11.79 0.23
CA ARG A 234 13.05 12.51 0.88
C ARG A 234 12.25 11.58 1.79
N LEU A 235 12.13 11.94 3.06
CA LEU A 235 11.20 11.35 4.02
C LEU A 235 10.22 12.44 4.44
N VAL A 236 8.92 12.21 4.27
CA VAL A 236 7.86 13.19 4.54
C VAL A 236 6.86 12.60 5.52
N HIS A 237 6.55 13.35 6.57
CA HIS A 237 5.57 12.96 7.58
C HIS A 237 4.29 13.79 7.45
N TYR A 238 3.15 13.14 7.40
CA TYR A 238 1.84 13.75 7.19
C TYR A 238 1.01 13.73 8.45
N LEU A 239 0.42 14.87 8.76
CA LEU A 239 -0.49 15.02 9.89
C LEU A 239 -1.79 14.24 9.62
N GLY A 240 -2.15 13.37 10.55
CA GLY A 240 -3.37 12.58 10.51
C GLY A 240 -4.62 13.36 10.96
N TYR A 241 -5.39 12.77 11.87
CA TYR A 241 -6.66 13.36 12.33
C TYR A 241 -6.57 14.77 12.89
N PRO A 242 -5.52 15.21 13.59
CA PRO A 242 -5.40 16.58 14.05
C PRO A 242 -5.44 17.63 12.94
N SER A 243 -5.19 17.27 11.68
CA SER A 243 -5.30 18.21 10.54
C SER A 243 -6.68 18.84 10.42
N ALA A 244 -7.74 18.17 10.92
CA ALA A 244 -9.10 18.73 10.95
C ALA A 244 -9.23 20.02 11.78
N SER A 245 -8.30 20.26 12.71
CA SER A 245 -8.28 21.48 13.54
C SER A 245 -7.67 22.71 12.84
N LEU A 246 -7.03 22.49 11.70
CA LEU A 246 -6.34 23.53 10.94
C LEU A 246 -7.25 24.07 9.83
N LEU A 247 -6.83 25.15 9.16
CA LEU A 247 -7.58 25.71 8.02
C LEU A 247 -7.56 24.75 6.84
N SER A 248 -8.58 24.80 5.98
CA SER A 248 -8.52 24.13 4.67
C SER A 248 -7.44 24.80 3.82
N ASN A 249 -6.54 24.00 3.24
CA ASN A 249 -5.39 24.50 2.47
C ASN A 249 -5.29 23.90 1.06
N LEU A 250 -6.29 23.12 0.65
CA LEU A 250 -6.39 22.60 -0.70
C LEU A 250 -7.42 23.37 -1.51
N SER A 251 -7.19 23.51 -2.82
CA SER A 251 -8.20 24.10 -3.73
C SER A 251 -9.43 23.20 -3.84
N VAL A 252 -10.52 23.77 -4.39
CA VAL A 252 -11.77 23.03 -4.64
C VAL A 252 -11.51 21.84 -5.54
N GLU A 253 -10.78 22.02 -6.64
CA GLU A 253 -10.51 20.99 -7.64
C GLU A 253 -9.69 19.83 -7.04
N VAL A 254 -8.71 20.14 -6.19
CA VAL A 254 -7.90 19.11 -5.49
C VAL A 254 -8.77 18.37 -4.48
N THR A 255 -9.59 19.08 -3.73
CA THR A 255 -10.53 18.48 -2.76
C THR A 255 -11.49 17.53 -3.46
N GLU A 256 -12.13 17.95 -4.55
CA GLU A 256 -13.01 17.10 -5.36
C GLU A 256 -12.28 15.88 -5.95
N SER A 257 -11.01 16.04 -6.32
CA SER A 257 -10.19 14.91 -6.78
C SER A 257 -9.96 13.88 -5.67
N LYS A 258 -9.67 14.33 -4.45
CA LYS A 258 -9.55 13.45 -3.27
C LYS A 258 -10.89 12.79 -2.95
N GLU A 259 -11.99 13.52 -3.02
CA GLU A 259 -13.33 12.99 -2.80
C GLU A 259 -13.67 11.87 -3.79
N ARG A 260 -13.41 12.06 -5.08
CA ARG A 260 -13.63 11.00 -6.10
C ARG A 260 -12.85 9.73 -5.82
N LEU A 261 -11.58 9.85 -5.41
CA LEU A 261 -10.76 8.67 -5.06
C LEU A 261 -11.26 7.98 -3.78
N PHE A 262 -11.68 8.77 -2.81
CA PHE A 262 -12.24 8.24 -1.58
C PHE A 262 -13.59 7.57 -1.79
N ASP A 263 -14.44 8.11 -2.67
CA ASP A 263 -15.69 7.47 -3.11
C ASP A 263 -15.43 6.13 -3.81
N ALA A 264 -14.41 6.06 -4.66
CA ALA A 264 -14.00 4.81 -5.28
C ALA A 264 -13.58 3.77 -4.21
N TYR A 265 -12.83 4.20 -3.17
CA TYR A 265 -12.52 3.34 -2.01
C TYR A 265 -13.79 2.84 -1.31
N LEU A 266 -14.71 3.73 -0.98
CA LEU A 266 -15.95 3.37 -0.28
C LEU A 266 -16.82 2.43 -1.12
N SER A 267 -16.90 2.67 -2.42
CA SER A 267 -17.61 1.81 -3.38
C SER A 267 -17.02 0.40 -3.37
N GLY A 268 -15.70 0.27 -3.56
CA GLY A 268 -15.00 -1.03 -3.55
C GLY A 268 -15.11 -1.76 -2.21
N LYS A 269 -15.14 -1.02 -1.10
CA LYS A 269 -15.32 -1.57 0.25
C LYS A 269 -16.68 -2.23 0.43
N ARG A 270 -17.75 -1.67 -0.15
CA ARG A 270 -19.13 -2.15 0.01
C ARG A 270 -19.51 -3.26 -0.96
N CYS A 271 -18.85 -3.35 -2.10
CA CYS A 271 -19.27 -4.23 -3.18
C CYS A 271 -19.08 -5.72 -2.91
N ARG A 272 -20.18 -6.46 -3.15
CA ARG A 272 -20.14 -7.83 -3.67
C ARG A 272 -20.25 -7.71 -5.18
N VAL A 273 -19.30 -8.26 -5.93
CA VAL A 273 -19.18 -8.16 -7.41
C VAL A 273 -20.48 -8.61 -8.12
N PRO A 274 -20.97 -7.88 -9.15
CA PRO A 274 -20.50 -6.61 -9.67
C PRO A 274 -20.95 -5.41 -8.84
N CYS A 275 -20.14 -4.34 -8.83
CA CYS A 275 -20.49 -3.10 -8.15
C CYS A 275 -21.44 -2.26 -9.02
N PRO A 276 -22.73 -2.09 -8.69
CA PRO A 276 -23.50 -1.04 -9.31
C PRO A 276 -22.93 0.31 -8.88
N ALA A 277 -22.83 1.25 -9.83
CA ALA A 277 -22.64 2.65 -9.48
C ALA A 277 -23.83 3.05 -8.60
N THR A 278 -23.62 3.20 -7.30
CA THR A 278 -24.69 3.62 -6.41
C THR A 278 -24.43 5.07 -6.01
N ASP A 279 -25.43 5.92 -6.19
CA ASP A 279 -25.59 7.23 -5.57
C ASP A 279 -25.56 7.09 -4.04
N GLN A 280 -24.38 6.83 -3.49
CA GLN A 280 -24.23 6.81 -2.05
C GLN A 280 -23.57 8.11 -1.64
N HIS A 281 -24.32 8.93 -0.96
CA HIS A 281 -23.88 10.15 -0.33
C HIS A 281 -22.55 9.90 0.41
N PHE A 282 -21.52 10.60 -0.05
CA PHE A 282 -20.21 10.67 0.60
C PHE A 282 -20.42 10.96 2.11
N PRO A 283 -19.90 10.14 3.02
CA PRO A 283 -20.07 10.40 4.45
C PRO A 283 -19.40 11.73 4.79
N ARG A 284 -20.20 12.75 5.12
CA ARG A 284 -19.74 14.10 5.51
C ARG A 284 -18.68 14.09 6.61
N PHE A 285 -18.60 13.00 7.34
CA PHE A 285 -17.61 12.77 8.38
C PHE A 285 -16.15 12.92 7.87
N TYR A 286 -15.85 12.55 6.63
CA TYR A 286 -14.48 12.60 6.08
C TYR A 286 -14.09 13.95 5.47
N LEU A 287 -15.05 14.84 5.19
CA LEU A 287 -14.81 16.14 4.57
C LEU A 287 -13.72 16.97 5.26
N PRO A 288 -13.60 16.99 6.60
CA PRO A 288 -12.56 17.78 7.26
C PRO A 288 -11.15 17.41 6.81
N TRP A 289 -10.89 16.14 6.51
CA TRP A 289 -9.55 15.68 6.09
C TRP A 289 -9.33 15.79 4.58
N LEU A 290 -10.37 15.71 3.78
CA LEU A 290 -10.27 15.77 2.32
C LEU A 290 -9.90 17.17 1.80
N ALA A 291 -10.26 18.22 2.51
CA ALA A 291 -9.90 19.59 2.17
C ALA A 291 -8.52 20.03 2.71
N ARG A 292 -7.73 19.08 3.25
CA ARG A 292 -6.47 19.40 3.94
C ARG A 292 -5.35 18.43 3.59
N GLN A 293 -4.11 18.98 3.61
CA GLN A 293 -2.88 18.20 3.68
C GLN A 293 -1.82 19.04 4.40
N TYR A 294 -1.24 18.49 5.46
CA TYR A 294 -0.18 19.13 6.24
C TYR A 294 0.96 18.14 6.48
N HIS A 295 2.18 18.55 6.21
CA HIS A 295 3.40 17.75 6.34
C HIS A 295 4.62 18.59 6.71
N ASP A 296 5.77 17.98 7.07
CA ASP A 296 7.05 18.62 7.33
C ASP A 296 7.85 19.00 6.08
#